data_1e6cb8bbf70bc4e563751606b44a585d
#
_entry.id   1e6cb8bbf70bc4e563751606b44a585d
#
_cell.length_a   1.000
_cell.length_b   1.000
_cell.length_c   1.000
_cell.angle_alpha   90.00
_cell.angle_beta   90.00
_cell.angle_gamma   90.00
#
_symmetry.space_group_name_H-M   'P 1'
#
loop_
_entity.id
_entity.type
_entity.pdbx_description
1 polymer ?
#
loop_
_entity_poly.entity_id
_entity_poly.type
_entity_poly.pdbx_seq_one_letter_code
_entity_poly.pdbx_strand_id
1 'polypeptide(L)'
;MILGTVKGTIVSTRKFDNLVGYKLLLVEPYSYAGEETRILVAADSLGAGIGELVLVTTDNTTQHALERSAPIDAFIVGIVDAPPVMGK
;
A
#
# COMPACT_ATOMS: atom_id res chain seq x y z
N MET A 1 0.31 -9.45 5.11
CA MET A 1 0.54 -8.01 5.36
C MET A 1 1.99 -7.68 5.05
N ILE A 2 2.23 -6.55 4.45
CA ILE A 2 3.56 -6.13 4.00
C ILE A 2 3.85 -4.75 4.58
N LEU A 3 5.09 -4.56 5.05
CA LEU A 3 5.63 -3.25 5.36
C LEU A 3 6.34 -2.72 4.14
N GLY A 4 6.13 -1.45 3.79
CA GLY A 4 6.78 -0.86 2.62
C GLY A 4 6.89 0.65 2.72
N THR A 5 7.58 1.23 1.75
CA THR A 5 7.77 2.68 1.64
C THR A 5 7.06 3.19 0.39
N VAL A 6 6.32 4.26 0.54
CA VAL A 6 5.67 4.92 -0.60
C VAL A 6 6.74 5.61 -1.45
N LYS A 7 6.85 5.21 -2.71
CA LYS A 7 7.84 5.74 -3.65
C LYS A 7 7.27 6.69 -4.69
N GLY A 8 5.98 6.63 -4.93
CA GLY A 8 5.36 7.47 -5.92
C GLY A 8 3.85 7.32 -5.95
N THR A 9 3.24 8.08 -6.83
CA THR A 9 1.80 8.06 -7.05
C THR A 9 1.49 7.73 -8.51
N ILE A 10 0.33 7.12 -8.72
CA ILE A 10 -0.18 6.86 -10.05
C ILE A 10 -1.38 7.76 -10.28
N VAL A 11 -1.36 8.46 -11.42
CA VAL A 11 -2.51 9.25 -11.87
C VAL A 11 -3.19 8.48 -12.97
N SER A 12 -4.45 8.11 -12.76
CA SER A 12 -5.26 7.43 -13.75
C SER A 12 -6.52 8.25 -13.99
N THR A 13 -6.70 8.71 -15.23
CA THR A 13 -7.87 9.50 -15.62
C THR A 13 -9.07 8.64 -16.00
N ARG A 14 -8.83 7.36 -16.32
CA ARG A 14 -9.89 6.39 -16.64
C ARG A 14 -9.69 5.16 -15.77
N LYS A 15 -10.70 4.83 -14.99
CA LYS A 15 -10.69 3.67 -14.09
C LYS A 15 -12.12 3.29 -13.75
N PHE A 16 -12.30 2.08 -13.22
CA PHE A 16 -13.61 1.65 -12.74
C PHE A 16 -14.11 2.58 -11.64
N ASP A 17 -15.42 2.79 -11.59
CA ASP A 17 -16.04 3.67 -10.60
C ASP A 17 -15.68 3.27 -9.16
N ASN A 18 -15.52 1.98 -8.91
CA ASN A 18 -15.17 1.47 -7.58
C ASN A 18 -13.76 1.86 -7.12
N LEU A 19 -12.91 2.34 -8.04
CA LEU A 19 -11.59 2.86 -7.69
C LEU A 19 -11.60 4.37 -7.41
N VAL A 20 -12.68 5.05 -7.76
CA VAL A 20 -12.79 6.50 -7.51
C VAL A 20 -12.78 6.75 -5.99
N GLY A 21 -11.99 7.72 -5.57
CA GLY A 21 -11.82 8.06 -4.15
C GLY A 21 -10.62 7.40 -3.49
N TYR A 22 -10.00 6.41 -4.14
CA TYR A 22 -8.74 5.85 -3.68
C TYR A 22 -7.58 6.50 -4.41
N LYS A 23 -6.52 6.84 -3.68
CA LYS A 23 -5.23 7.15 -4.28
C LYS A 23 -4.57 5.84 -4.65
N LEU A 24 -3.84 5.82 -5.75
CA LEU A 24 -3.04 4.67 -6.15
C LEU A 24 -1.58 5.03 -5.96
N LEU A 25 -0.90 4.27 -5.12
CA LEU A 25 0.48 4.55 -4.73
C LEU A 25 1.40 3.42 -5.16
N LEU A 26 2.63 3.78 -5.49
CA LEU A 26 3.71 2.82 -5.70
C LEU A 26 4.39 2.58 -4.35
N VAL A 27 4.39 1.34 -3.90
CA VAL A 27 4.97 0.95 -2.62
C VAL A 27 6.09 -0.05 -2.85
N GLU A 28 7.27 0.27 -2.33
CA GLU A 28 8.41 -0.64 -2.33
C GLU A 28 8.41 -1.42 -1.01
N PRO A 29 8.26 -2.75 -1.05
CA PRO A 29 8.29 -3.55 0.16
C PRO A 29 9.61 -3.39 0.91
N TYR A 30 9.53 -3.36 2.23
CA TYR A 30 10.72 -3.30 3.09
C TYR A 30 11.52 -4.59 2.90
N SER A 31 12.80 -4.44 2.59
CA SER A 31 13.69 -5.57 2.32
C SER A 31 14.68 -5.75 3.45
N TYR A 32 14.81 -6.99 3.89
CA TYR A 32 15.87 -7.39 4.80
C TYR A 32 16.97 -8.09 3.99
N ALA A 33 18.21 -7.82 4.32
CA ALA A 33 19.37 -8.53 3.75
C ALA A 33 19.48 -8.50 2.23
N GLY A 34 19.04 -7.42 1.60
CA GLY A 34 19.24 -7.22 0.16
C GLY A 34 18.39 -8.08 -0.75
N GLU A 35 17.28 -8.60 -0.28
CA GLU A 35 16.33 -9.33 -1.12
C GLU A 35 15.77 -8.43 -2.21
N GLU A 36 15.57 -9.00 -3.40
CA GLU A 36 14.87 -8.30 -4.46
C GLU A 36 13.41 -8.15 -4.09
N THR A 37 12.89 -6.93 -4.26
CA THR A 37 11.49 -6.64 -4.00
C THR A 37 10.83 -6.08 -5.25
N ARG A 38 9.54 -6.36 -5.43
CA ARG A 38 8.75 -5.78 -6.50
C ARG A 38 7.92 -4.64 -5.94
N ILE A 39 7.89 -3.54 -6.69
CA ILE A 39 7.01 -2.43 -6.37
C ILE A 39 5.56 -2.87 -6.53
N LEU A 40 4.74 -2.57 -5.55
CA LEU A 40 3.32 -2.84 -5.55
C LEU A 40 2.54 -1.58 -5.91
N VAL A 41 1.43 -1.76 -6.58
CA VAL A 41 0.40 -0.72 -6.69
C VAL A 41 -0.60 -0.97 -5.57
N ALA A 42 -0.69 -0.04 -4.63
CA ALA A 42 -1.61 -0.14 -3.51
C ALA A 42 -2.60 1.02 -3.51
N ALA A 43 -3.84 0.73 -3.18
CA ALA A 43 -4.84 1.77 -2.98
C ALA A 43 -4.69 2.37 -1.57
N ASP A 44 -4.98 3.65 -1.44
CA ASP A 44 -4.87 4.37 -0.18
C ASP A 44 -6.07 5.28 0.04
N SER A 45 -6.60 5.27 1.26
CA SER A 45 -7.63 6.20 1.73
C SER A 45 -7.21 6.94 3.01
N LEU A 46 -6.00 6.69 3.50
CA LEU A 46 -5.51 7.27 4.75
C LEU A 46 -4.74 8.58 4.55
N GLY A 47 -4.28 8.85 3.32
CA GLY A 47 -3.49 10.02 3.03
C GLY A 47 -1.99 9.81 3.17
N ALA A 48 -1.51 8.61 2.88
CA ALA A 48 -0.06 8.34 2.90
C ALA A 48 0.67 9.17 1.84
N GLY A 49 1.84 9.65 2.20
CA GLY A 49 2.69 10.46 1.33
C GLY A 49 3.98 9.75 0.93
N ILE A 50 4.64 10.30 -0.09
CA ILE A 50 5.92 9.78 -0.58
C ILE A 50 6.94 9.81 0.55
N GLY A 51 7.67 8.71 0.73
CA GLY A 51 8.68 8.55 1.76
C GLY A 51 8.15 7.94 3.06
N GLU A 52 6.84 7.87 3.24
CA GLU A 52 6.27 7.28 4.45
C GLU A 52 6.30 5.75 4.41
N LEU A 53 6.50 5.17 5.60
CA LEU A 53 6.36 3.73 5.81
C LEU A 53 4.88 3.40 5.99
N VAL A 54 4.44 2.33 5.34
CA VAL A 54 3.03 1.93 5.38
C VAL A 54 2.90 0.42 5.60
N LEU A 55 1.77 0.03 6.18
CA LEU A 55 1.35 -1.36 6.24
C LEU A 55 0.33 -1.60 5.14
N VAL A 56 0.56 -2.66 4.36
CA VAL A 56 -0.25 -3.00 3.21
C VAL A 56 -0.82 -4.40 3.39
N THR A 57 -2.13 -4.53 3.30
CA THR A 57 -2.77 -5.84 3.18
C THR A 57 -2.85 -6.23 1.71
N THR A 58 -2.72 -7.52 1.41
CA THR A 58 -2.66 -8.02 0.03
C THR A 58 -3.58 -9.22 -0.16
N ASP A 59 -3.78 -9.58 -1.41
CA ASP A 59 -4.55 -10.75 -1.83
C ASP A 59 -6.00 -10.73 -1.30
N ASN A 60 -6.50 -11.89 -0.91
CA ASN A 60 -7.89 -12.04 -0.48
C ASN A 60 -8.24 -11.26 0.79
N THR A 61 -7.26 -11.01 1.65
CA THR A 61 -7.49 -10.26 2.89
C THR A 61 -7.79 -8.80 2.63
N THR A 62 -7.40 -8.28 1.47
CA THR A 62 -7.64 -6.89 1.10
C THR A 62 -9.12 -6.54 1.12
N GLN A 63 -9.97 -7.42 0.63
CA GLN A 63 -11.42 -7.16 0.55
C GLN A 63 -12.06 -6.97 1.92
N HIS A 64 -11.50 -7.56 2.97
CA HIS A 64 -12.00 -7.39 4.33
C HIS A 64 -11.71 -5.99 4.90
N ALA A 65 -10.72 -5.30 4.36
CA ALA A 65 -10.34 -3.96 4.80
C ALA A 65 -11.07 -2.85 4.04
N LEU A 66 -11.68 -3.18 2.90
CA LEU A 66 -12.37 -2.19 2.06
C LEU A 66 -13.79 -1.96 2.57
N GLU A 67 -14.23 -0.71 2.52
CA GLU A 67 -15.61 -0.34 2.87
C GLU A 67 -16.62 -0.81 1.82
N ARG A 68 -16.16 -0.99 0.58
CA ARG A 68 -16.97 -1.47 -0.54
C ARG A 68 -16.13 -2.38 -1.41
N SER A 69 -16.81 -3.25 -2.14
CA SER A 69 -16.13 -4.13 -3.09
C SER A 69 -15.47 -3.31 -4.20
N ALA A 70 -14.21 -3.58 -4.50
CA ALA A 70 -13.45 -2.90 -5.53
C ALA A 70 -12.36 -3.84 -6.06
N PRO A 71 -11.88 -3.63 -7.31
CA PRO A 71 -10.83 -4.45 -7.89
C PRO A 71 -9.46 -4.04 -7.34
N ILE A 72 -9.27 -4.22 -6.03
CA ILE A 72 -8.07 -3.83 -5.28
C ILE A 72 -7.52 -5.08 -4.62
N ASP A 73 -6.25 -5.38 -4.85
CA ASP A 73 -5.56 -6.51 -4.25
C ASP A 73 -4.42 -6.11 -3.30
N ALA A 74 -4.19 -4.81 -3.15
CA ALA A 74 -3.27 -4.26 -2.17
C ALA A 74 -3.85 -2.95 -1.63
N PHE A 75 -3.94 -2.83 -0.31
CA PHE A 75 -4.58 -1.68 0.33
C PHE A 75 -3.79 -1.26 1.55
N ILE A 76 -3.51 0.05 1.65
CA ILE A 76 -2.78 0.61 2.79
C ILE A 76 -3.72 0.69 3.99
N VAL A 77 -3.37 -0.01 5.05
CA VAL A 77 -4.17 -0.09 6.27
C VAL A 77 -3.54 0.63 7.45
N GLY A 78 -2.32 1.12 7.31
CA GLY A 78 -1.67 1.88 8.38
C GLY A 78 -0.49 2.69 7.87
N ILE A 79 -0.23 3.80 8.53
CA ILE A 79 0.96 4.63 8.32
C ILE A 79 1.83 4.44 9.56
N VAL A 80 3.10 4.11 9.33
CA VAL A 80 4.04 3.76 10.40
C VAL A 80 4.93 4.95 10.69
N ASP A 81 4.95 5.39 11.95
CA ASP A 81 5.65 6.62 12.34
C ASP A 81 7.15 6.46 12.49
N ALA A 82 7.63 5.23 12.66
CA ALA A 82 9.05 4.98 12.88
C ALA A 82 9.46 3.64 12.25
N PRO A 83 10.75 3.48 11.88
CA PRO A 83 11.24 2.21 11.36
C PRO A 83 10.98 1.07 12.36
N PRO A 84 10.86 -0.18 11.88
CA PRO A 84 10.64 -1.32 12.76
C PRO A 84 11.84 -1.51 13.71
N VAL A 85 11.51 -1.95 14.93
CA VAL A 85 12.51 -2.29 15.93
C VAL A 85 12.64 -3.80 15.97
N MET A 86 13.85 -4.29 15.72
CA MET A 86 14.12 -5.72 15.71
C MET A 86 14.30 -6.23 17.15
N GLY A 87 13.64 -7.32 17.46
CA GLY A 87 13.82 -8.02 18.73
C GLY A 87 15.14 -8.79 18.76
N LYS A 88 15.50 -9.23 19.94
CA LYS A 88 16.71 -10.04 20.14
C LYS A 88 16.37 -11.52 20.20
#